data_d42fbae4a5b2dd006878b0897eea5d07
#
_entry.id   d42fbae4a5b2dd006878b0897eea5d07
#
_cell.length_a   1.000
_cell.length_b   1.000
_cell.length_c   1.000
_cell.angle_alpha   90.00
_cell.angle_beta   90.00
_cell.angle_gamma   90.00
#
_symmetry.space_group_name_H-M   'P 1'
#
loop_
_entity.id
_entity.type
_entity.pdbx_description
1 polymer ?
#
loop_
_entity_poly.entity_id
_entity_poly.type
_entity_poly.pdbx_seq_one_letter_code
_entity_poly.pdbx_strand_id
1 'polypeptide(L)'
;MRMGFLDSILGKTKLPEAKTDKLFAISTAAITMEAKLGLKADGAAAVCIKPMESSKYEAARSEIEDLLKLGIKETEYSIEKDEFNYIWVLLKDNHFDDLVTNVQMVSQILMEQGFGTQLLAAVYRFKGESIAYWIYNFKLGSYYPFVPSVDQQRNSSLEFRLKSVMGSELPIEKDQAKWYPMWGMPI
;
A
#
# COMPACT_ATOMS: atom_id res chain seq x y z
N MET A 1 39.62 -19.12 3.99
CA MET A 1 38.61 -18.10 3.59
C MET A 1 37.85 -17.71 4.85
N ARG A 2 38.29 -16.63 5.51
CA ARG A 2 37.73 -16.18 6.80
C ARG A 2 36.69 -15.12 6.51
N MET A 3 35.42 -15.48 6.54
CA MET A 3 34.33 -14.52 6.62
C MET A 3 34.38 -13.82 7.97
N GLY A 4 34.39 -12.50 7.92
CA GLY A 4 34.73 -11.68 9.08
C GLY A 4 33.72 -11.73 10.21
N PHE A 5 34.22 -12.12 11.35
CA PHE A 5 33.56 -12.07 12.66
C PHE A 5 33.06 -10.65 13.04
N LEU A 6 33.52 -9.63 12.33
CA LEU A 6 33.15 -8.23 12.56
C LEU A 6 31.79 -7.81 11.98
N ASP A 7 31.28 -8.52 10.95
CA ASP A 7 29.97 -8.23 10.38
C ASP A 7 28.80 -8.65 11.27
N SER A 8 29.06 -9.60 12.19
CA SER A 8 28.07 -10.09 13.14
C SER A 8 27.86 -9.15 14.35
N ILE A 9 28.82 -8.30 14.64
CA ILE A 9 28.79 -7.40 15.82
C ILE A 9 28.18 -6.02 15.50
N LEU A 10 28.20 -5.61 14.23
CA LEU A 10 27.69 -4.30 13.78
C LEU A 10 26.23 -4.34 13.32
N GLY A 11 25.43 -5.31 13.77
CA GLY A 11 23.95 -5.30 13.70
C GLY A 11 23.30 -4.45 12.59
N LYS A 12 23.88 -4.43 11.39
CA LYS A 12 23.25 -3.84 10.21
C LYS A 12 22.20 -4.82 9.70
N THR A 13 21.12 -4.92 10.41
CA THR A 13 19.93 -5.57 9.88
C THR A 13 19.51 -4.72 8.68
N LYS A 14 19.89 -5.17 7.47
CA LYS A 14 19.46 -4.52 6.24
C LYS A 14 17.92 -4.53 6.26
N LEU A 15 17.32 -3.34 6.23
CA LEU A 15 15.87 -3.25 6.20
C LEU A 15 15.36 -4.02 4.97
N PRO A 16 14.29 -4.80 5.11
CA PRO A 16 13.75 -5.55 3.98
C PRO A 16 13.30 -4.60 2.88
N GLU A 17 13.66 -4.90 1.66
CA GLU A 17 13.22 -4.16 0.48
C GLU A 17 11.75 -4.45 0.19
N ALA A 18 11.10 -3.53 -0.53
CA ALA A 18 9.72 -3.69 -0.96
C ALA A 18 9.60 -4.85 -1.95
N LYS A 19 8.52 -5.62 -1.82
CA LYS A 19 8.11 -6.67 -2.74
C LYS A 19 6.90 -6.16 -3.51
N THR A 20 6.90 -6.24 -4.82
CA THR A 20 5.81 -5.74 -5.69
C THR A 20 5.22 -6.82 -6.59
N ASP A 21 5.81 -8.01 -6.62
CA ASP A 21 5.47 -9.11 -7.51
C ASP A 21 4.00 -9.55 -7.47
N LYS A 22 3.33 -9.34 -6.34
CA LYS A 22 1.94 -9.76 -6.14
C LYS A 22 0.95 -8.59 -6.07
N LEU A 23 1.40 -7.38 -6.31
CA LEU A 23 0.57 -6.18 -6.17
C LEU A 23 -0.61 -6.19 -7.16
N PHE A 24 -0.41 -6.67 -8.38
CA PHE A 24 -1.45 -6.72 -9.41
C PHE A 24 -2.59 -7.72 -9.14
N ALA A 25 -2.44 -8.64 -8.18
CA ALA A 25 -3.50 -9.59 -7.87
C ALA A 25 -4.85 -8.93 -7.53
N ILE A 26 -4.82 -7.69 -7.04
CA ILE A 26 -6.02 -6.93 -6.66
C ILE A 26 -6.91 -6.58 -7.87
N SER A 27 -6.35 -6.42 -9.07
CA SER A 27 -7.13 -6.10 -10.28
C SER A 27 -8.15 -7.19 -10.60
N THR A 28 -7.71 -8.45 -10.67
CA THR A 28 -8.63 -9.57 -10.91
C THR A 28 -9.52 -9.85 -9.71
N ALA A 29 -9.01 -9.70 -8.51
CA ALA A 29 -9.74 -9.89 -7.27
C ALA A 29 -10.91 -8.90 -7.11
N ALA A 30 -10.81 -7.68 -7.65
CA ALA A 30 -11.87 -6.68 -7.59
C ALA A 30 -13.18 -7.15 -8.25
N ILE A 31 -13.09 -7.94 -9.32
CA ILE A 31 -14.25 -8.52 -10.01
C ILE A 31 -15.00 -9.46 -9.07
N THR A 32 -14.29 -10.31 -8.37
CA THR A 32 -14.87 -11.24 -7.38
C THR A 32 -15.41 -10.50 -6.16
N MET A 33 -14.75 -9.43 -5.72
CA MET A 33 -15.24 -8.60 -4.62
C MET A 33 -16.60 -7.97 -4.95
N GLU A 34 -16.76 -7.44 -6.15
CA GLU A 34 -18.04 -6.90 -6.59
C GLU A 34 -19.10 -8.00 -6.68
N ALA A 35 -18.80 -9.11 -7.34
CA ALA A 35 -19.76 -10.17 -7.61
C ALA A 35 -20.21 -10.92 -6.35
N LYS A 36 -19.29 -11.23 -5.42
CA LYS A 36 -19.58 -12.07 -4.24
C LYS A 36 -19.81 -11.28 -2.94
N LEU A 37 -19.29 -10.07 -2.87
CA LEU A 37 -19.28 -9.28 -1.63
C LEU A 37 -19.99 -7.94 -1.78
N GLY A 38 -20.38 -7.54 -3.00
CA GLY A 38 -20.99 -6.23 -3.26
C GLY A 38 -20.04 -5.06 -2.98
N LEU A 39 -18.74 -5.33 -2.95
CA LEU A 39 -17.71 -4.30 -2.73
C LEU A 39 -17.13 -3.85 -4.07
N LYS A 40 -17.36 -2.59 -4.42
CA LYS A 40 -16.81 -1.95 -5.62
C LYS A 40 -15.61 -1.09 -5.28
N ALA A 41 -14.65 -1.04 -6.19
CA ALA A 41 -13.57 -0.06 -6.09
C ALA A 41 -14.16 1.37 -6.05
N ASP A 42 -13.70 2.18 -5.12
CA ASP A 42 -14.25 3.51 -4.83
C ASP A 42 -13.37 4.66 -5.39
N GLY A 43 -12.67 4.38 -6.48
CA GLY A 43 -11.92 5.39 -7.24
C GLY A 43 -10.73 6.01 -6.48
N ALA A 44 -10.24 5.39 -5.42
CA ALA A 44 -9.13 5.91 -4.63
C ALA A 44 -8.12 4.82 -4.24
N ALA A 45 -6.85 5.16 -4.37
CA ALA A 45 -5.73 4.36 -3.90
C ALA A 45 -4.62 5.26 -3.32
N ALA A 46 -3.72 4.70 -2.55
CA ALA A 46 -2.61 5.44 -1.99
C ALA A 46 -1.35 4.58 -1.80
N VAL A 47 -0.19 5.23 -1.82
CA VAL A 47 1.09 4.63 -1.42
C VAL A 47 1.58 5.35 -0.17
N CYS A 48 1.81 4.59 0.90
CA CYS A 48 2.33 5.07 2.17
C CYS A 48 3.83 4.83 2.26
N ILE A 49 4.57 5.88 2.62
CA ILE A 49 6.02 5.90 2.68
C ILE A 49 6.44 6.34 4.09
N LYS A 50 7.45 5.67 4.63
CA LYS A 50 8.03 6.02 5.95
C LYS A 50 8.57 7.46 5.96
N PRO A 51 8.49 8.18 7.10
CA PRO A 51 9.12 9.48 7.24
C PRO A 51 10.59 9.49 6.83
N MET A 52 11.00 10.54 6.14
CA MET A 52 12.38 10.75 5.68
C MET A 52 12.92 12.08 6.22
N GLU A 53 14.24 12.21 6.29
CA GLU A 53 14.89 13.49 6.60
C GLU A 53 14.50 14.58 5.59
N SER A 54 14.35 15.81 6.06
CA SER A 54 13.78 16.91 5.26
C SER A 54 14.45 17.13 3.91
N SER A 55 15.78 17.11 3.83
CA SER A 55 16.51 17.30 2.56
C SER A 55 16.28 16.17 1.55
N LYS A 56 16.27 14.92 2.00
CA LYS A 56 15.96 13.76 1.17
C LYS A 56 14.49 13.73 0.74
N TYR A 57 13.61 14.20 1.64
CA TYR A 57 12.19 14.27 1.33
C TYR A 57 11.90 15.27 0.21
N GLU A 58 12.43 16.49 0.29
CA GLU A 58 12.17 17.51 -0.74
C GLU A 58 12.72 17.08 -2.11
N ALA A 59 13.91 16.48 -2.15
CA ALA A 59 14.46 15.93 -3.39
C ALA A 59 13.58 14.81 -3.96
N ALA A 60 13.20 13.84 -3.12
CA ALA A 60 12.34 12.73 -3.52
C ALA A 60 10.95 13.20 -3.96
N ARG A 61 10.38 14.16 -3.25
CA ARG A 61 9.08 14.73 -3.58
C ARG A 61 9.09 15.36 -4.97
N SER A 62 10.07 16.23 -5.25
CA SER A 62 10.17 16.89 -6.55
C SER A 62 10.30 15.88 -7.68
N GLU A 63 11.14 14.87 -7.50
CA GLU A 63 11.34 13.83 -8.50
C GLU A 63 10.10 12.95 -8.71
N ILE A 64 9.41 12.57 -7.64
CA ILE A 64 8.14 11.84 -7.71
C ILE A 64 7.09 12.67 -8.46
N GLU A 65 6.95 13.96 -8.12
CA GLU A 65 5.98 14.85 -8.79
C GLU A 65 6.28 14.97 -10.28
N ASP A 66 7.54 15.10 -10.68
CA ASP A 66 7.92 15.22 -12.10
C ASP A 66 7.64 13.93 -12.86
N LEU A 67 7.92 12.79 -12.27
CA LEU A 67 7.67 11.48 -12.89
C LEU A 67 6.18 11.16 -12.95
N LEU A 68 5.41 11.52 -11.92
CA LEU A 68 3.96 11.36 -11.93
C LEU A 68 3.31 12.24 -13.02
N LYS A 69 3.76 13.49 -13.18
CA LYS A 69 3.27 14.38 -14.27
C LYS A 69 3.52 13.81 -15.67
N LEU A 70 4.62 13.08 -15.87
CA LEU A 70 4.97 12.46 -17.15
C LEU A 70 4.19 11.16 -17.41
N GLY A 71 3.91 10.39 -16.39
CA GLY A 71 3.35 9.03 -16.49
C GLY A 71 1.84 8.93 -16.31
N ILE A 72 1.24 9.82 -15.51
CA ILE A 72 -0.19 9.75 -15.14
C ILE A 72 -0.97 10.85 -15.87
N LYS A 73 -1.57 10.50 -17.01
CA LYS A 73 -2.31 11.50 -17.83
C LYS A 73 -3.73 11.76 -17.37
N GLU A 74 -4.41 10.77 -16.79
CA GLU A 74 -5.85 10.84 -16.46
C GLU A 74 -6.13 10.64 -14.96
N THR A 75 -5.15 10.16 -14.19
CA THR A 75 -5.28 9.98 -12.75
C THR A 75 -4.90 11.25 -12.01
N GLU A 76 -5.76 11.74 -11.14
CA GLU A 76 -5.43 12.82 -10.21
C GLU A 76 -4.52 12.29 -9.09
N TYR A 77 -3.53 13.09 -8.67
CA TYR A 77 -2.67 12.74 -7.55
C TYR A 77 -2.39 13.93 -6.63
N SER A 78 -2.13 13.63 -5.36
CA SER A 78 -1.55 14.58 -4.40
C SER A 78 -0.51 13.87 -3.52
N ILE A 79 0.43 14.65 -2.97
CA ILE A 79 1.42 14.15 -2.02
C ILE A 79 1.24 14.91 -0.72
N GLU A 80 0.93 14.18 0.35
CA GLU A 80 0.58 14.73 1.65
C GLU A 80 1.42 14.09 2.77
N LYS A 81 1.54 14.79 3.89
CA LYS A 81 2.05 14.24 5.15
C LYS A 81 0.93 14.13 6.16
N ASP A 82 0.86 13.01 6.85
CA ASP A 82 -0.04 12.86 7.98
C ASP A 82 0.56 13.40 9.29
N GLU A 83 -0.19 13.33 10.38
CA GLU A 83 0.22 13.78 11.72
C GLU A 83 1.44 13.03 12.27
N PHE A 84 1.74 11.83 11.76
CA PHE A 84 2.91 11.02 12.13
C PHE A 84 4.09 11.22 11.18
N ASN A 85 4.00 12.19 10.25
CA ASN A 85 4.97 12.47 9.18
C ASN A 85 5.13 11.34 8.14
N TYR A 86 4.24 10.35 8.07
CA TYR A 86 4.20 9.46 6.93
C TYR A 86 3.84 10.26 5.68
N ILE A 87 4.47 9.89 4.57
CA ILE A 87 4.23 10.51 3.27
C ILE A 87 3.23 9.63 2.53
N TRP A 88 2.21 10.26 1.98
CA TRP A 88 1.15 9.62 1.24
C TRP A 88 1.11 10.15 -0.19
N VAL A 89 1.25 9.28 -1.17
CA VAL A 89 0.93 9.57 -2.57
C VAL A 89 -0.49 9.09 -2.79
N LEU A 90 -1.43 10.03 -2.87
CA LEU A 90 -2.85 9.77 -3.08
C LEU A 90 -3.15 9.76 -4.56
N LEU A 91 -3.95 8.82 -5.01
CA LEU A 91 -4.33 8.61 -6.41
C LEU A 91 -5.85 8.51 -6.51
N LYS A 92 -6.44 9.20 -7.49
CA LYS A 92 -7.88 9.12 -7.79
C LYS A 92 -8.08 8.87 -9.27
N ASP A 93 -8.87 7.86 -9.59
CA ASP A 93 -9.24 7.50 -10.95
C ASP A 93 -10.56 6.72 -10.94
N ASN A 94 -11.35 6.87 -12.00
CA ASN A 94 -12.58 6.11 -12.16
C ASN A 94 -12.35 4.67 -12.65
N HIS A 95 -11.16 4.39 -13.20
CA HIS A 95 -10.77 3.08 -13.70
C HIS A 95 -9.83 2.41 -12.69
N PHE A 96 -10.29 1.32 -12.10
CA PHE A 96 -9.53 0.63 -11.03
C PHE A 96 -8.20 0.06 -11.53
N ASP A 97 -8.16 -0.46 -12.75
CA ASP A 97 -6.92 -1.00 -13.34
C ASP A 97 -5.85 0.08 -13.53
N ASP A 98 -6.27 1.31 -13.84
CA ASP A 98 -5.37 2.46 -13.93
C ASP A 98 -4.82 2.83 -12.54
N LEU A 99 -5.65 2.80 -11.50
CA LEU A 99 -5.18 2.98 -10.11
C LEU A 99 -4.14 1.93 -9.72
N VAL A 100 -4.39 0.65 -10.02
CA VAL A 100 -3.43 -0.43 -9.70
C VAL A 100 -2.13 -0.23 -10.46
N THR A 101 -2.20 0.12 -11.75
CA THR A 101 -1.03 0.39 -12.59
C THR A 101 -0.24 1.58 -12.04
N ASN A 102 -0.92 2.66 -11.64
CA ASN A 102 -0.28 3.86 -11.12
C ASN A 102 0.35 3.63 -9.74
N VAL A 103 -0.28 2.85 -8.86
CA VAL A 103 0.33 2.41 -7.59
C VAL A 103 1.61 1.62 -7.85
N GLN A 104 1.59 0.70 -8.82
CA GLN A 104 2.79 -0.06 -9.21
C GLN A 104 3.88 0.87 -9.73
N MET A 105 3.54 1.81 -10.62
CA MET A 105 4.48 2.76 -11.19
C MET A 105 5.11 3.64 -10.10
N VAL A 106 4.33 4.22 -9.20
CA VAL A 106 4.84 5.00 -8.06
C VAL A 106 5.78 4.16 -7.21
N SER A 107 5.41 2.92 -6.91
CA SER A 107 6.25 2.01 -6.12
C SER A 107 7.56 1.69 -6.82
N GLN A 108 7.53 1.44 -8.12
CA GLN A 108 8.70 1.13 -8.93
C GLN A 108 9.66 2.33 -8.98
N ILE A 109 9.15 3.54 -9.23
CA ILE A 109 9.93 4.78 -9.23
C ILE A 109 10.66 4.95 -7.89
N LEU A 110 9.94 4.80 -6.78
CA LEU A 110 10.51 4.91 -5.44
C LEU A 110 11.61 3.86 -5.19
N MET A 111 11.43 2.65 -5.68
CA MET A 111 12.46 1.60 -5.57
C MET A 111 13.70 1.95 -6.39
N GLU A 112 13.54 2.41 -7.63
CA GLU A 112 14.64 2.80 -8.53
C GLU A 112 15.43 3.98 -7.99
N GLN A 113 14.76 4.91 -7.30
CA GLN A 113 15.38 6.04 -6.61
C GLN A 113 16.01 5.68 -5.25
N GLY A 114 16.01 4.40 -4.88
CA GLY A 114 16.60 3.91 -3.64
C GLY A 114 15.71 4.04 -2.40
N PHE A 115 14.42 4.35 -2.57
CA PHE A 115 13.45 4.47 -1.47
C PHE A 115 12.65 3.19 -1.21
N GLY A 116 13.03 2.06 -1.78
CA GLY A 116 12.34 0.78 -1.61
C GLY A 116 12.22 0.32 -0.15
N THR A 117 13.21 0.65 0.70
CA THR A 117 13.17 0.35 2.14
C THR A 117 12.20 1.23 2.91
N GLN A 118 11.75 2.36 2.37
CA GLN A 118 10.80 3.28 2.95
C GLN A 118 9.35 2.97 2.56
N LEU A 119 9.11 2.22 1.49
CA LEU A 119 7.77 1.77 1.11
C LEU A 119 7.15 0.89 2.21
N LEU A 120 5.96 1.28 2.69
CA LEU A 120 5.24 0.59 3.75
C LEU A 120 4.03 -0.17 3.22
N ALA A 121 3.10 0.55 2.60
CA ALA A 121 1.85 -0.02 2.16
C ALA A 121 1.32 0.64 0.89
N ALA A 122 0.62 -0.14 0.07
CA ALA A 122 -0.36 0.37 -0.87
C ALA A 122 -1.76 0.12 -0.32
N VAL A 123 -2.64 1.08 -0.50
CA VAL A 123 -4.00 1.07 0.03
C VAL A 123 -4.98 1.23 -1.13
N TYR A 124 -5.98 0.38 -1.19
CA TYR A 124 -7.07 0.44 -2.17
C TYR A 124 -8.40 0.52 -1.46
N ARG A 125 -9.19 1.53 -1.78
CA ARG A 125 -10.48 1.77 -1.17
C ARG A 125 -11.59 1.10 -1.96
N PHE A 126 -12.46 0.41 -1.21
CA PHE A 126 -13.67 -0.24 -1.72
C PHE A 126 -14.88 0.22 -0.93
N LYS A 127 -16.02 0.26 -1.58
CA LYS A 127 -17.28 0.65 -0.99
C LYS A 127 -18.38 -0.35 -1.30
N GLY A 128 -19.15 -0.67 -0.29
CA GLY A 128 -20.38 -1.46 -0.32
C GLY A 128 -21.31 -0.96 0.77
N GLU A 129 -21.83 -1.85 1.61
CA GLU A 129 -22.56 -1.45 2.83
C GLU A 129 -21.66 -0.72 3.82
N SER A 130 -20.38 -1.01 3.79
CA SER A 130 -19.33 -0.35 4.57
C SER A 130 -18.15 0.00 3.66
N ILE A 131 -17.30 0.95 4.10
CA ILE A 131 -16.01 1.17 3.50
C ILE A 131 -15.07 0.04 3.94
N ALA A 132 -14.37 -0.54 3.00
CA ALA A 132 -13.33 -1.53 3.23
C ALA A 132 -12.05 -1.13 2.49
N TYR A 133 -10.93 -1.36 3.11
CA TYR A 133 -9.63 -1.14 2.50
C TYR A 133 -8.90 -2.46 2.32
N TRP A 134 -8.25 -2.63 1.18
CA TRP A 134 -7.26 -3.67 0.98
C TRP A 134 -5.88 -3.04 1.08
N ILE A 135 -5.11 -3.51 2.04
CA ILE A 135 -3.77 -3.01 2.34
C ILE A 135 -2.76 -4.01 1.83
N TYR A 136 -1.90 -3.61 0.91
CA TYR A 136 -0.74 -4.39 0.49
C TYR A 136 0.47 -3.96 1.31
N ASN A 137 1.02 -4.86 2.08
CA ASN A 137 2.23 -4.61 2.86
C ASN A 137 3.47 -4.93 2.03
N PHE A 138 4.24 -3.93 1.64
CA PHE A 138 5.42 -4.11 0.78
C PHE A 138 6.51 -4.96 1.42
N LYS A 139 6.65 -4.97 2.75
CA LYS A 139 7.67 -5.79 3.43
C LYS A 139 7.32 -7.27 3.44
N LEU A 140 6.04 -7.56 3.54
CA LEU A 140 5.50 -8.93 3.56
C LEU A 140 5.24 -9.47 2.15
N GLY A 141 4.88 -8.59 1.20
CA GLY A 141 4.43 -8.98 -0.14
C GLY A 141 3.05 -9.65 -0.09
N SER A 142 2.19 -9.21 0.81
CA SER A 142 0.88 -9.78 1.04
C SER A 142 -0.16 -8.72 1.38
N TYR A 143 -1.42 -9.06 1.13
CA TYR A 143 -2.59 -8.23 1.42
C TYR A 143 -3.19 -8.54 2.79
N TYR A 144 -3.88 -7.58 3.35
CA TYR A 144 -4.84 -7.80 4.42
C TYR A 144 -6.00 -6.81 4.32
N PRO A 145 -7.21 -7.19 4.76
CA PRO A 145 -8.34 -6.27 4.81
C PRO A 145 -8.26 -5.38 6.04
N PHE A 146 -8.74 -4.14 5.90
CA PHE A 146 -8.97 -3.23 7.01
C PHE A 146 -10.34 -2.59 6.84
N VAL A 147 -11.24 -2.83 7.78
CA VAL A 147 -12.61 -2.30 7.79
C VAL A 147 -12.81 -1.48 9.05
N PRO A 148 -12.64 -0.14 8.95
CA PRO A 148 -12.88 0.74 10.08
C PRO A 148 -14.37 0.74 10.46
N SER A 149 -14.63 0.81 11.75
CA SER A 149 -15.93 1.04 12.35
C SER A 149 -15.89 2.30 13.22
N VAL A 150 -16.99 2.62 13.87
CA VAL A 150 -17.06 3.74 14.81
C VAL A 150 -16.07 3.58 15.96
N ASP A 151 -15.68 4.69 16.60
CA ASP A 151 -14.81 4.72 17.78
C ASP A 151 -13.45 4.03 17.60
N GLN A 152 -12.85 4.16 16.41
CA GLN A 152 -11.55 3.53 16.08
C GLN A 152 -11.55 2.00 16.31
N GLN A 153 -12.68 1.35 16.08
CA GLN A 153 -12.77 -0.10 16.12
C GLN A 153 -12.72 -0.69 14.71
N ARG A 154 -12.40 -1.97 14.64
CA ARG A 154 -12.40 -2.75 13.39
C ARG A 154 -13.64 -3.61 13.31
N ASN A 155 -14.22 -3.71 12.12
CA ASN A 155 -15.24 -4.72 11.85
C ASN A 155 -14.57 -6.07 11.52
N SER A 156 -14.10 -6.75 12.56
CA SER A 156 -13.39 -8.02 12.43
C SER A 156 -14.23 -9.10 11.73
N SER A 157 -15.55 -9.12 11.94
CA SER A 157 -16.44 -10.08 11.27
C SER A 157 -16.38 -9.92 9.75
N LEU A 158 -16.43 -8.67 9.25
CA LEU A 158 -16.35 -8.41 7.83
C LEU A 158 -14.94 -8.69 7.30
N GLU A 159 -13.89 -8.32 8.03
CA GLU A 159 -12.50 -8.63 7.66
C GLU A 159 -12.26 -10.13 7.50
N PHE A 160 -12.77 -10.96 8.41
CA PHE A 160 -12.69 -12.41 8.30
C PHE A 160 -13.48 -12.96 7.10
N ARG A 161 -14.66 -12.39 6.83
CA ARG A 161 -15.43 -12.76 5.65
C ARG A 161 -14.66 -12.41 4.36
N LEU A 162 -14.08 -11.21 4.30
CA LEU A 162 -13.23 -10.79 3.18
C LEU A 162 -12.04 -11.74 2.99
N LYS A 163 -11.32 -12.06 4.05
CA LYS A 163 -10.24 -13.05 4.02
C LYS A 163 -10.70 -14.40 3.47
N SER A 164 -11.83 -14.90 3.96
CA SER A 164 -12.34 -16.22 3.58
C SER A 164 -12.70 -16.28 2.10
N VAL A 165 -13.36 -15.24 1.57
CA VAL A 165 -13.82 -15.21 0.17
C VAL A 165 -12.65 -14.97 -0.79
N MET A 166 -11.70 -14.10 -0.41
CA MET A 166 -10.62 -13.65 -1.28
C MET A 166 -9.32 -14.46 -1.15
N GLY A 167 -9.26 -15.41 -0.21
CA GLY A 167 -8.03 -16.15 0.11
C GLY A 167 -7.46 -17.00 -1.02
N SER A 168 -8.25 -17.33 -2.04
CA SER A 168 -7.79 -18.02 -3.25
C SER A 168 -7.26 -17.08 -4.34
N GLU A 169 -7.60 -15.79 -4.28
CA GLU A 169 -7.29 -14.81 -5.32
C GLU A 169 -6.22 -13.81 -4.88
N LEU A 170 -6.21 -13.47 -3.59
CA LEU A 170 -5.22 -12.57 -3.02
C LEU A 170 -4.22 -13.34 -2.15
N PRO A 171 -2.94 -13.00 -2.21
CA PRO A 171 -1.93 -13.48 -1.27
C PRO A 171 -2.14 -12.79 0.09
N ILE A 172 -3.07 -13.30 0.88
CA ILE A 172 -3.44 -12.70 2.16
C ILE A 172 -2.45 -13.10 3.26
N GLU A 173 -2.05 -12.13 4.09
CA GLU A 173 -1.23 -12.37 5.29
C GLU A 173 -1.98 -13.28 6.27
N LYS A 174 -1.34 -14.38 6.63
CA LYS A 174 -1.94 -15.42 7.49
C LYS A 174 -1.96 -15.01 8.95
N ASP A 175 -0.90 -14.31 9.36
CA ASP A 175 -0.73 -13.82 10.72
C ASP A 175 -1.49 -12.49 10.92
N GLN A 176 -2.62 -12.57 11.60
CA GLN A 176 -3.47 -11.41 11.83
C GLN A 176 -2.83 -10.35 12.75
N ALA A 177 -1.82 -10.72 13.55
CA ALA A 177 -1.06 -9.75 14.33
C ALA A 177 -0.29 -8.76 13.44
N LYS A 178 -0.13 -9.10 12.15
CA LYS A 178 0.47 -8.23 11.12
C LYS A 178 -0.56 -7.44 10.31
N TRP A 179 -1.83 -7.49 10.66
CA TRP A 179 -2.87 -6.66 10.06
C TRP A 179 -2.93 -5.33 10.80
N TYR A 180 -2.00 -4.45 10.48
CA TYR A 180 -1.88 -3.16 11.15
C TYR A 180 -3.07 -2.26 10.82
N PRO A 181 -3.75 -1.68 11.83
CA PRO A 181 -4.80 -0.71 11.56
C PRO A 181 -4.22 0.57 10.99
N MET A 182 -4.90 1.13 10.00
CA MET A 182 -4.48 2.34 9.29
C MET A 182 -5.41 3.51 9.63
N TRP A 183 -5.46 3.85 10.93
CA TRP A 183 -6.29 4.95 11.41
C TRP A 183 -5.77 6.30 10.90
N GLY A 184 -6.70 7.19 10.53
CA GLY A 184 -6.36 8.54 10.10
C GLY A 184 -5.65 8.67 8.74
N MET A 185 -5.63 7.58 7.93
CA MET A 185 -5.11 7.68 6.56
C MET A 185 -5.95 8.66 5.72
N PRO A 186 -5.30 9.47 4.85
CA PRO A 186 -5.97 10.55 4.11
C PRO A 186 -6.70 10.08 2.83
N ILE A 187 -7.32 8.89 2.84
CA ILE A 187 -7.95 8.26 1.68
C ILE A 187 -9.40 7.82 1.94
#